data_cb0a061efa298a93d722bd54ee9a4cfe
#
_entry.id   cb0a061efa298a93d722bd54ee9a4cfe
#
_cell.length_a   1.000
_cell.length_b   1.000
_cell.length_c   1.000
_cell.angle_alpha   90.00
_cell.angle_beta   90.00
_cell.angle_gamma   90.00
#
_symmetry.space_group_name_H-M   'P 1'
#
loop_
_entity.id
_entity.type
_entity.pdbx_description
1 polymer ?
#
loop_
_entity_poly.entity_id
_entity_poly.type
_entity_poly.pdbx_seq_one_letter_code
_entity_poly.pdbx_strand_id
1 'polypeptide(L)'
;MEIQLWRSILCPYELAVRELIVKFEHIISEHRENDLYSPIEQVSGRVKSVSSILEKMQRKHIPMERMEEEVEDIAGIRIICQFEEDIETVASLIQNRSDMTIKSEKNYLKHVKQSGYRSLHLIIYYTVETLNGPRKLQAEIQIRTMAMDFWATIEHSLQYKYKGDMPPHVAERLTNAEIGRAHV
;
A
#
# COMPACT_ATOMS: atom_id res chain seq x y z
N MET A 1 -2.76 -0.75 30.62
CA MET A 1 -1.58 0.07 30.28
C MET A 1 -1.11 -0.17 28.83
N GLU A 2 -0.91 -1.41 28.42
CA GLU A 2 -0.42 -1.78 27.07
C GLU A 2 -1.38 -1.39 25.94
N ILE A 3 -2.70 -1.67 26.09
CA ILE A 3 -3.72 -1.29 25.10
C ILE A 3 -3.78 0.24 24.88
N GLN A 4 -3.62 1.00 25.95
CA GLN A 4 -3.67 2.46 25.87
C GLN A 4 -2.43 3.05 25.17
N LEU A 5 -1.27 2.39 25.34
CA LEU A 5 -0.04 2.73 24.64
C LEU A 5 -0.20 2.51 23.13
N TRP A 6 -0.64 1.33 22.69
CA TRP A 6 -0.86 1.03 21.27
C TRP A 6 -1.88 1.97 20.65
N ARG A 7 -2.95 2.31 21.37
CA ARG A 7 -3.95 3.26 20.90
C ARG A 7 -3.35 4.64 20.64
N SER A 8 -2.51 5.14 21.56
CA SER A 8 -1.83 6.43 21.37
C SER A 8 -0.84 6.44 20.24
N ILE A 9 -0.16 5.32 19.98
CA ILE A 9 0.77 5.16 18.86
C ILE A 9 0.01 5.12 17.52
N LEU A 10 -1.07 4.36 17.43
CA LEU A 10 -1.77 4.10 16.15
C LEU A 10 -2.77 5.19 15.75
N CYS A 11 -3.31 5.97 16.69
CA CYS A 11 -4.27 7.02 16.40
C CYS A 11 -3.81 8.03 15.31
N PRO A 12 -2.56 8.54 15.30
CA PRO A 12 -2.07 9.39 14.22
C PRO A 12 -2.01 8.68 12.86
N TYR A 13 -1.72 7.37 12.83
CA TYR A 13 -1.75 6.58 11.59
C TYR A 13 -3.17 6.36 11.07
N GLU A 14 -4.15 6.19 11.98
CA GLU A 14 -5.57 6.14 11.60
C GLU A 14 -6.03 7.45 10.98
N LEU A 15 -5.59 8.59 11.53
CA LEU A 15 -5.87 9.91 10.96
C LEU A 15 -5.23 10.05 9.59
N ALA A 16 -3.95 9.71 9.44
CA ALA A 16 -3.25 9.75 8.16
C ALA A 16 -3.95 8.92 7.07
N VAL A 17 -4.39 7.71 7.41
CA VAL A 17 -5.11 6.84 6.47
C VAL A 17 -6.40 7.51 6.00
N ARG A 18 -7.20 8.09 6.91
CA ARG A 18 -8.46 8.77 6.56
C ARG A 18 -8.21 9.99 5.67
N GLU A 19 -7.25 10.85 6.04
CA GLU A 19 -6.91 12.04 5.26
C GLU A 19 -6.39 11.67 3.86
N LEU A 20 -5.52 10.67 3.75
CA LEU A 20 -4.98 10.23 2.47
C LEU A 20 -6.07 9.63 1.56
N ILE A 21 -7.01 8.84 2.12
CA ILE A 21 -8.16 8.34 1.35
C ILE A 21 -8.95 9.51 0.78
N VAL A 22 -9.36 10.46 1.60
CA VAL A 22 -10.15 11.63 1.16
C VAL A 22 -9.41 12.41 0.07
N LYS A 23 -8.09 12.62 0.22
CA LYS A 23 -7.28 13.34 -0.77
C LYS A 23 -7.21 12.64 -2.13
N PHE A 24 -7.08 11.32 -2.14
CA PHE A 24 -7.04 10.56 -3.39
C PHE A 24 -8.42 10.36 -4.01
N GLU A 25 -9.47 10.21 -3.20
CA GLU A 25 -10.85 10.20 -3.67
C GLU A 25 -11.27 11.54 -4.29
N HIS A 26 -10.72 12.65 -3.76
CA HIS A 26 -10.96 13.96 -4.33
C HIS A 26 -10.40 14.08 -5.76
N ILE A 27 -9.26 13.46 -6.07
CA ILE A 27 -8.73 13.40 -7.44
C ILE A 27 -9.73 12.74 -8.39
N ILE A 28 -10.37 11.65 -7.96
CA ILE A 28 -11.43 10.98 -8.76
C ILE A 28 -12.59 11.94 -9.01
N SER A 29 -13.03 12.66 -7.96
CA SER A 29 -14.13 13.62 -8.05
C SER A 29 -13.81 14.77 -9.01
N GLU A 30 -12.61 15.36 -8.91
CA GLU A 30 -12.16 16.45 -9.79
C GLU A 30 -12.13 16.02 -11.26
N HIS A 31 -11.63 14.81 -11.57
CA HIS A 31 -11.65 14.30 -12.95
C HIS A 31 -13.08 14.13 -13.45
N ARG A 32 -13.98 13.57 -12.63
CA ARG A 32 -15.39 13.38 -12.98
C ARG A 32 -16.12 14.69 -13.20
N GLU A 33 -15.89 15.69 -12.35
CA GLU A 33 -16.52 17.01 -12.46
C GLU A 33 -16.09 17.78 -13.72
N ASN A 34 -14.91 17.47 -14.23
CA ASN A 34 -14.37 18.08 -15.44
C ASN A 34 -14.53 17.21 -16.70
N ASP A 35 -15.33 16.14 -16.65
CA ASP A 35 -15.49 15.15 -17.74
C ASP A 35 -14.16 14.58 -18.26
N LEU A 36 -13.17 14.43 -17.36
CA LEU A 36 -11.87 13.87 -17.67
C LEU A 36 -11.79 12.40 -17.25
N TYR A 37 -10.96 11.63 -17.96
CA TYR A 37 -10.62 10.28 -17.55
C TYR A 37 -9.87 10.30 -16.23
N SER A 38 -10.32 9.52 -15.23
CA SER A 38 -9.63 9.39 -13.96
C SER A 38 -8.63 8.22 -14.01
N PRO A 39 -7.34 8.43 -13.68
CA PRO A 39 -6.39 7.33 -13.58
C PRO A 39 -6.60 6.47 -12.33
N ILE A 40 -7.47 6.89 -11.41
CA ILE A 40 -7.78 6.18 -10.18
C ILE A 40 -9.22 5.67 -10.24
N GLU A 41 -9.41 4.36 -10.08
CA GLU A 41 -10.70 3.70 -9.98
C GLU A 41 -11.20 3.60 -8.54
N GLN A 42 -10.31 3.23 -7.64
CA GLN A 42 -10.65 2.98 -6.24
C GLN A 42 -9.48 3.32 -5.32
N VAL A 43 -9.82 3.84 -4.15
CA VAL A 43 -8.89 4.06 -3.05
C VAL A 43 -9.38 3.29 -1.83
N SER A 44 -8.47 2.66 -1.13
CA SER A 44 -8.71 2.04 0.17
C SER A 44 -7.50 2.20 1.07
N GLY A 45 -7.69 2.05 2.37
CA GLY A 45 -6.59 2.16 3.31
C GLY A 45 -6.85 1.38 4.59
N ARG A 46 -5.77 1.06 5.28
CA ARG A 46 -5.83 0.39 6.57
C ARG A 46 -4.65 0.76 7.45
N VAL A 47 -4.85 0.70 8.75
CA VAL A 47 -3.76 0.64 9.72
C VAL A 47 -3.44 -0.84 9.99
N LYS A 48 -2.16 -1.16 10.02
CA LYS A 48 -1.66 -2.51 10.30
C LYS A 48 -2.02 -2.91 11.74
N SER A 49 -2.52 -4.12 11.94
CA SER A 49 -2.86 -4.62 13.28
C SER A 49 -1.61 -4.73 14.16
N VAL A 50 -1.79 -4.56 15.47
CA VAL A 50 -0.70 -4.69 16.46
C VAL A 50 0.01 -6.04 16.34
N SER A 51 -0.74 -7.14 16.17
CA SER A 51 -0.16 -8.47 15.96
C SER A 51 0.76 -8.51 14.75
N SER A 52 0.32 -7.95 13.61
CA SER A 52 1.11 -7.92 12.37
C SER A 52 2.33 -7.00 12.46
N ILE A 53 2.25 -5.92 13.26
CA ILE A 53 3.41 -5.06 13.55
C ILE A 53 4.43 -5.85 14.36
N LEU A 54 4.02 -6.49 15.45
CA LEU A 54 4.89 -7.30 16.31
C LEU A 54 5.54 -8.46 15.57
N GLU A 55 4.78 -9.21 14.76
CA GLU A 55 5.31 -10.27 13.89
C GLU A 55 6.39 -9.76 12.92
N LYS A 56 6.14 -8.58 12.30
CA LYS A 56 7.12 -7.96 11.39
C LYS A 56 8.39 -7.52 12.14
N MET A 57 8.22 -6.92 13.30
CA MET A 57 9.33 -6.51 14.17
C MET A 57 10.17 -7.72 14.59
N GLN A 58 9.54 -8.80 15.05
CA GLN A 58 10.23 -10.03 15.44
C GLN A 58 11.01 -10.63 14.26
N ARG A 59 10.37 -10.78 13.11
CA ARG A 59 11.00 -11.34 11.90
C ARG A 59 12.19 -10.53 11.39
N LYS A 60 12.14 -9.20 11.55
CA LYS A 60 13.21 -8.28 11.09
C LYS A 60 14.15 -7.84 12.19
N HIS A 61 13.97 -8.34 13.41
CA HIS A 61 14.74 -7.94 14.60
C HIS A 61 14.72 -6.42 14.86
N ILE A 62 13.53 -5.79 14.67
CA ILE A 62 13.34 -4.35 14.90
C ILE A 62 13.04 -4.12 16.38
N PRO A 63 13.81 -3.30 17.11
CA PRO A 63 13.51 -2.93 18.48
C PRO A 63 12.33 -1.94 18.54
N MET A 64 11.66 -1.86 19.69
CA MET A 64 10.44 -1.04 19.85
C MET A 64 10.70 0.45 19.57
N GLU A 65 11.86 0.95 19.95
CA GLU A 65 12.26 2.36 19.77
C GLU A 65 12.40 2.75 18.30
N ARG A 66 12.64 1.77 17.41
CA ARG A 66 12.78 1.99 15.95
C ARG A 66 11.58 1.53 15.15
N MET A 67 10.51 1.10 15.82
CA MET A 67 9.32 0.58 15.16
C MET A 67 8.75 1.56 14.13
N GLU A 68 8.53 2.81 14.50
CA GLU A 68 7.92 3.83 13.62
C GLU A 68 8.85 4.23 12.45
N GLU A 69 10.16 4.01 12.59
CA GLU A 69 11.15 4.29 11.55
C GLU A 69 11.26 3.13 10.54
N GLU A 70 11.23 1.88 11.03
CA GLU A 70 11.52 0.70 10.22
C GLU A 70 10.29 -0.07 9.74
N VAL A 71 9.14 0.07 10.42
CA VAL A 71 7.87 -0.51 9.97
C VAL A 71 7.15 0.51 9.09
N GLU A 72 7.55 0.59 7.82
CA GLU A 72 7.11 1.59 6.85
C GLU A 72 5.62 1.48 6.43
N ASP A 73 4.96 0.38 6.75
CA ASP A 73 3.60 0.02 6.33
C ASP A 73 2.58 -0.01 7.48
N ILE A 74 2.80 0.76 8.56
CA ILE A 74 1.82 0.92 9.64
C ILE A 74 0.54 1.55 9.08
N ALA A 75 0.66 2.68 8.33
CA ALA A 75 -0.40 3.20 7.48
C ALA A 75 -0.21 2.66 6.07
N GLY A 76 -1.21 1.99 5.53
CA GLY A 76 -1.20 1.47 4.16
C GLY A 76 -2.38 2.02 3.36
N ILE A 77 -2.09 2.60 2.19
CA ILE A 77 -3.07 3.04 1.21
C ILE A 77 -2.91 2.16 -0.03
N ARG A 78 -4.04 1.78 -0.61
CA ARG A 78 -4.10 1.08 -1.88
C ARG A 78 -4.87 1.91 -2.88
N ILE A 79 -4.23 2.16 -4.02
CA ILE A 79 -4.82 2.84 -5.17
C ILE A 79 -4.93 1.82 -6.30
N ILE A 80 -6.13 1.66 -6.83
CA ILE A 80 -6.43 0.78 -7.95
C ILE A 80 -6.62 1.63 -9.19
N CYS A 81 -5.90 1.27 -10.26
CA CYS A 81 -5.97 1.85 -11.59
C CYS A 81 -6.60 0.87 -12.56
N GLN A 82 -7.10 1.36 -13.68
CA GLN A 82 -7.63 0.50 -14.74
C GLN A 82 -6.50 -0.07 -15.60
N PHE A 83 -5.58 0.77 -16.03
CA PHE A 83 -4.48 0.41 -16.93
C PHE A 83 -3.10 0.57 -16.26
N GLU A 84 -2.09 -0.02 -16.88
CA GLU A 84 -0.71 0.03 -16.36
C GLU A 84 -0.10 1.43 -16.49
N GLU A 85 -0.45 2.19 -17.54
CA GLU A 85 -0.05 3.57 -17.76
C GLU A 85 -0.57 4.51 -16.66
N ASP A 86 -1.74 4.21 -16.10
CA ASP A 86 -2.32 4.99 -15.01
C ASP A 86 -1.48 4.93 -13.74
N ILE A 87 -0.75 3.83 -13.52
CA ILE A 87 0.13 3.68 -12.35
C ILE A 87 1.22 4.76 -12.38
N GLU A 88 1.83 5.01 -13.56
CA GLU A 88 2.86 6.04 -13.71
C GLU A 88 2.26 7.45 -13.59
N THR A 89 1.05 7.64 -14.10
CA THR A 89 0.31 8.91 -13.95
C THR A 89 0.03 9.21 -12.48
N VAL A 90 -0.49 8.24 -11.73
CA VAL A 90 -0.78 8.39 -10.28
C VAL A 90 0.51 8.60 -9.49
N ALA A 91 1.59 7.88 -9.81
CA ALA A 91 2.89 8.08 -9.16
C ALA A 91 3.40 9.52 -9.38
N SER A 92 3.26 10.06 -10.60
CA SER A 92 3.62 11.43 -10.93
C SER A 92 2.75 12.45 -10.18
N LEU A 93 1.45 12.21 -10.06
CA LEU A 93 0.55 13.04 -9.26
C LEU A 93 1.00 13.09 -7.79
N ILE A 94 1.37 11.96 -7.21
CA ILE A 94 1.86 11.89 -5.82
C ILE A 94 3.21 12.62 -5.69
N GLN A 95 4.12 12.43 -6.62
CA GLN A 95 5.45 13.04 -6.62
C GLN A 95 5.39 14.58 -6.68
N ASN A 96 4.42 15.13 -7.38
CA ASN A 96 4.25 16.58 -7.56
C ASN A 96 3.47 17.25 -6.41
N ARG A 97 3.02 16.50 -5.40
CA ARG A 97 2.30 17.06 -4.26
C ARG A 97 3.24 17.76 -3.28
N SER A 98 2.80 18.91 -2.75
CA SER A 98 3.52 19.67 -1.72
C SER A 98 3.25 19.20 -0.29
N ASP A 99 2.16 18.42 -0.08
CA ASP A 99 1.69 18.00 1.25
C ASP A 99 2.22 16.63 1.69
N MET A 100 3.05 15.99 0.85
CA MET A 100 3.75 14.75 1.16
C MET A 100 5.09 14.66 0.45
N THR A 101 5.98 13.79 0.94
CA THR A 101 7.31 13.62 0.35
C THR A 101 7.61 12.14 0.19
N ILE A 102 8.05 11.72 -1.00
CA ILE A 102 8.47 10.34 -1.24
C ILE A 102 9.80 10.08 -0.52
N LYS A 103 9.83 9.07 0.35
CA LYS A 103 11.02 8.54 1.02
C LYS A 103 11.74 7.53 0.14
N SER A 104 10.99 6.58 -0.43
CA SER A 104 11.54 5.50 -1.25
C SER A 104 10.48 4.92 -2.19
N GLU A 105 10.95 4.29 -3.27
CA GLU A 105 10.14 3.58 -4.25
C GLU A 105 10.60 2.12 -4.35
N LYS A 106 9.64 1.19 -4.46
CA LYS A 106 9.87 -0.23 -4.76
C LYS A 106 9.01 -0.59 -5.97
N ASN A 107 9.65 -0.72 -7.13
CA ASN A 107 8.96 -0.92 -8.40
C ASN A 107 8.94 -2.42 -8.77
N TYR A 108 7.86 -3.10 -8.38
CA TYR A 108 7.62 -4.51 -8.74
C TYR A 108 6.91 -4.67 -10.09
N LEU A 109 6.75 -3.59 -10.88
CA LEU A 109 6.36 -3.67 -12.28
C LEU A 109 7.58 -4.01 -13.15
N LYS A 110 8.71 -3.34 -12.87
CA LYS A 110 10.00 -3.56 -13.55
C LYS A 110 10.78 -4.75 -13.00
N HIS A 111 10.66 -4.99 -11.69
CA HIS A 111 11.34 -6.07 -10.95
C HIS A 111 10.31 -7.01 -10.33
N VAL A 112 9.64 -7.77 -11.19
CA VAL A 112 8.59 -8.72 -10.80
C VAL A 112 9.14 -9.73 -9.80
N LYS A 113 8.41 -10.00 -8.71
CA LYS A 113 8.79 -11.04 -7.75
C LYS A 113 8.69 -12.42 -8.38
N GLN A 114 9.44 -13.38 -7.83
CA GLN A 114 9.38 -14.79 -8.29
C GLN A 114 7.96 -15.37 -8.25
N SER A 115 7.10 -14.88 -7.35
CA SER A 115 5.69 -15.29 -7.27
C SER A 115 4.83 -14.76 -8.41
N GLY A 116 5.30 -13.79 -9.22
CA GLY A 116 4.52 -13.06 -10.21
C GLY A 116 3.89 -11.77 -9.67
N TYR A 117 4.10 -11.42 -8.40
CA TYR A 117 3.53 -10.22 -7.80
C TYR A 117 4.00 -8.94 -8.47
N ARG A 118 3.05 -8.09 -8.88
CA ARG A 118 3.28 -6.79 -9.51
C ARG A 118 2.57 -5.67 -8.74
N SER A 119 3.26 -4.58 -8.52
CA SER A 119 2.74 -3.35 -7.88
C SER A 119 3.84 -2.29 -7.88
N LEU A 120 3.46 -1.02 -7.84
CA LEU A 120 4.36 0.07 -7.45
C LEU A 120 4.10 0.44 -6.00
N HIS A 121 5.14 0.45 -5.17
CA HIS A 121 5.06 0.85 -3.76
C HIS A 121 5.84 2.14 -3.55
N LEU A 122 5.18 3.14 -3.00
CA LEU A 122 5.78 4.40 -2.58
C LEU A 122 5.72 4.48 -1.05
N ILE A 123 6.86 4.69 -0.42
CA ILE A 123 6.90 5.05 1.00
C ILE A 123 6.97 6.58 1.05
N ILE A 124 6.00 7.19 1.71
CA ILE A 124 5.92 8.64 1.86
C ILE A 124 6.10 9.06 3.30
N TYR A 125 6.58 10.29 3.49
CA TYR A 125 6.39 11.04 4.71
C TYR A 125 5.13 11.89 4.58
N TYR A 126 4.27 11.80 5.59
CA TYR A 126 3.04 12.56 5.71
C TYR A 126 2.94 13.17 7.11
N THR A 127 2.46 14.41 7.20
CA THR A 127 2.28 15.09 8.48
C THR A 127 0.80 15.23 8.81
N VAL A 128 0.40 14.76 9.99
CA VAL A 128 -0.94 14.93 10.54
C VAL A 128 -0.91 15.94 11.70
N GLU A 129 -1.97 16.71 11.85
CA GLU A 129 -2.15 17.59 13.00
C GLU A 129 -2.79 16.83 14.17
N THR A 130 -2.13 16.84 15.32
CA THR A 130 -2.63 16.21 16.55
C THR A 130 -2.82 17.26 17.65
N LEU A 131 -3.49 16.87 18.75
CA LEU A 131 -3.62 17.74 19.94
C LEU A 131 -2.25 18.18 20.51
N ASN A 132 -1.19 17.41 20.24
CA ASN A 132 0.17 17.70 20.69
C ASN A 132 1.02 18.38 19.60
N GLY A 133 0.39 18.88 18.53
CA GLY A 133 1.04 19.51 17.38
C GLY A 133 1.25 18.56 16.21
N PRO A 134 1.98 19.00 15.17
CA PRO A 134 2.20 18.24 13.94
C PRO A 134 3.04 17.00 14.22
N ARG A 135 2.63 15.88 13.65
CA ARG A 135 3.34 14.60 13.71
C ARG A 135 3.63 14.07 12.32
N LYS A 136 4.92 14.00 11.97
CA LYS A 136 5.40 13.42 10.73
C LYS A 136 5.50 11.90 10.89
N LEU A 137 4.89 11.15 9.99
CA LEU A 137 4.89 9.68 9.99
C LEU A 137 5.10 9.12 8.60
N GLN A 138 5.29 7.83 8.49
CA GLN A 138 5.45 7.12 7.23
C GLN A 138 4.15 6.43 6.84
N ALA A 139 3.85 6.40 5.54
CA ALA A 139 2.77 5.61 4.98
C ALA A 139 3.23 4.91 3.70
N GLU A 140 2.78 3.68 3.48
CA GLU A 140 2.97 2.95 2.24
C GLU A 140 1.77 3.17 1.32
N ILE A 141 2.04 3.61 0.09
CA ILE A 141 1.04 3.69 -0.98
C ILE A 141 1.35 2.59 -1.99
N GLN A 142 0.43 1.65 -2.15
CA GLN A 142 0.49 0.58 -3.14
C GLN A 142 -0.38 0.96 -4.33
N ILE A 143 0.21 1.06 -5.52
CA ILE A 143 -0.48 1.39 -6.76
C ILE A 143 -0.41 0.17 -7.67
N ARG A 144 -1.57 -0.29 -8.15
CA ARG A 144 -1.70 -1.48 -8.98
C ARG A 144 -2.94 -1.41 -9.84
N THR A 145 -2.98 -2.20 -10.91
CA THR A 145 -4.21 -2.34 -11.69
C THR A 145 -5.20 -3.27 -10.99
N MET A 146 -6.47 -3.23 -11.43
CA MET A 146 -7.51 -4.18 -10.97
C MET A 146 -7.07 -5.64 -11.14
N ALA A 147 -6.42 -5.96 -12.27
CA ALA A 147 -5.92 -7.30 -12.54
C ALA A 147 -4.81 -7.72 -11.55
N MET A 148 -3.87 -6.80 -11.25
CA MET A 148 -2.80 -7.03 -10.27
C MET A 148 -3.36 -7.21 -8.85
N ASP A 149 -4.38 -6.43 -8.48
CA ASP A 149 -5.02 -6.54 -7.16
C ASP A 149 -5.80 -7.85 -7.01
N PHE A 150 -6.53 -8.25 -8.04
CA PHE A 150 -7.22 -9.54 -8.07
C PHE A 150 -6.23 -10.70 -7.94
N TRP A 151 -5.14 -10.68 -8.70
CA TRP A 151 -4.08 -11.70 -8.62
C TRP A 151 -3.45 -11.76 -7.22
N ALA A 152 -3.09 -10.60 -6.65
CA ALA A 152 -2.50 -10.53 -5.31
C ALA A 152 -3.46 -11.04 -4.22
N THR A 153 -4.76 -10.82 -4.38
CA THR A 153 -5.79 -11.32 -3.48
C THR A 153 -5.88 -12.85 -3.53
N ILE A 154 -5.81 -13.44 -4.73
CA ILE A 154 -5.78 -14.91 -4.90
C ILE A 154 -4.50 -15.49 -4.31
N GLU A 155 -3.33 -14.90 -4.62
CA GLU A 155 -2.05 -15.34 -4.06
C GLU A 155 -2.12 -15.39 -2.53
N HIS A 156 -2.55 -14.30 -1.91
CA HIS A 156 -2.68 -14.22 -0.46
C HIS A 156 -3.63 -15.28 0.12
N SER A 157 -4.77 -15.50 -0.54
CA SER A 157 -5.75 -16.51 -0.13
C SER A 157 -5.21 -17.94 -0.22
N LEU A 158 -4.43 -18.22 -1.27
CA LEU A 158 -3.77 -19.52 -1.46
C LEU A 158 -2.64 -19.73 -0.44
N GLN A 159 -1.83 -18.69 -0.17
CA GLN A 159 -0.80 -18.69 0.87
C GLN A 159 -1.41 -19.03 2.24
N TYR A 160 -2.54 -18.41 2.57
CA TYR A 160 -3.25 -18.66 3.82
C TYR A 160 -3.82 -20.09 3.87
N LYS A 161 -4.48 -20.55 2.78
CA LYS A 161 -5.04 -21.90 2.66
C LYS A 161 -4.00 -22.99 2.87
N TYR A 162 -2.82 -22.83 2.31
CA TYR A 162 -1.71 -23.78 2.39
C TYR A 162 -0.72 -23.49 3.52
N LYS A 163 -1.01 -22.54 4.42
CA LYS A 163 -0.16 -22.16 5.55
C LYS A 163 1.28 -21.81 5.16
N GLY A 164 1.44 -21.21 3.98
CA GLY A 164 2.74 -20.84 3.40
C GLY A 164 3.45 -21.94 2.62
N ASP A 165 2.96 -23.17 2.63
CA ASP A 165 3.51 -24.32 1.88
C ASP A 165 2.62 -24.63 0.67
N MET A 166 2.65 -23.73 -0.32
CA MET A 166 1.84 -23.84 -1.53
C MET A 166 2.38 -24.96 -2.44
N PRO A 167 1.54 -25.92 -2.88
CA PRO A 167 1.98 -26.99 -3.78
C PRO A 167 2.58 -26.43 -5.08
N PRO A 168 3.70 -26.98 -5.60
CA PRO A 168 4.41 -26.45 -6.77
C PRO A 168 3.51 -26.25 -8.00
N HIS A 169 2.59 -27.19 -8.27
CA HIS A 169 1.68 -27.09 -9.42
C HIS A 169 0.66 -25.93 -9.27
N VAL A 170 0.30 -25.54 -8.03
CA VAL A 170 -0.58 -24.39 -7.78
C VAL A 170 0.22 -23.09 -7.94
N ALA A 171 1.44 -23.04 -7.42
CA ALA A 171 2.34 -21.90 -7.57
C ALA A 171 2.66 -21.65 -9.06
N GLU A 172 2.95 -22.69 -9.84
CA GLU A 172 3.20 -22.59 -11.28
C GLU A 172 1.98 -22.05 -12.05
N ARG A 173 0.79 -22.57 -11.78
CA ARG A 173 -0.45 -22.07 -12.39
C ARG A 173 -0.73 -20.62 -12.06
N LEU A 174 -0.45 -20.20 -10.82
CA LEU A 174 -0.61 -18.82 -10.39
C LEU A 174 0.35 -17.88 -11.13
N THR A 175 1.62 -18.27 -11.26
CA THR A 175 2.64 -17.53 -12.01
C THR A 175 2.29 -17.44 -13.50
N ASN A 176 1.85 -18.54 -14.12
CA ASN A 176 1.44 -18.55 -15.52
C ASN A 176 0.21 -17.67 -15.79
N ALA A 177 -0.71 -17.58 -14.84
CA ALA A 177 -1.87 -16.67 -14.94
C ALA A 177 -1.46 -15.19 -14.96
N GLU A 178 -0.39 -14.81 -14.26
CA GLU A 178 0.14 -13.44 -14.28
C GLU A 178 0.87 -13.12 -15.59
N ILE A 179 1.68 -14.04 -16.10
CA ILE A 179 2.40 -13.88 -17.38
C ILE A 179 1.41 -13.71 -18.54
N GLY A 180 0.30 -14.45 -18.56
CA GLY A 180 -0.73 -14.36 -19.59
C GLY A 180 -1.43 -12.99 -19.66
N ARG A 181 -1.38 -12.17 -18.60
CA ARG A 181 -1.97 -10.83 -18.55
C ARG A 181 -1.01 -9.72 -18.98
N ALA A 182 0.27 -9.99 -19.02
CA ALA A 182 1.29 -9.02 -19.47
C ALA A 182 1.37 -8.89 -21.00
N HIS A 183 0.60 -9.69 -21.74
CA HIS A 183 0.63 -9.76 -23.22
C HIS A 183 -0.70 -9.39 -23.89
N VAL A 184 -1.60 -8.71 -23.17
CA VAL A 184 -2.85 -8.20 -23.77
C VAL A 184 -2.79 -6.68 -23.91
#